data_a5430a82c88027f214d64bcf8f3ae063
#
_entry.id   a5430a82c88027f214d64bcf8f3ae063
#
_cell.length_a   1.000
_cell.length_b   1.000
_cell.length_c   1.000
_cell.angle_alpha   90.00
_cell.angle_beta   90.00
_cell.angle_gamma   90.00
#
_symmetry.space_group_name_H-M   'P 1'
#
loop_
_entity.id
_entity.type
_entity.pdbx_description
1 polymer ?
#
loop_
_entity_poly.entity_id
_entity_poly.type
_entity_poly.pdbx_seq_one_letter_code
_entity_poly.pdbx_strand_id
1 'polypeptide(L)'
;MSNNYYNLTHNPFDKSVPVKDAFLSADHKSMVDCLNFLKDIGGIGVFTAPSGSGKTFALRCFKEPLNPNLYECKYICLSTVSVMEFYRQFCAVLGLDFGSRKSTMFRSIQEHLYYVKKEKRRTIIICLDECQYLSHSVLCDLSMLMNFNYDSYSAFALALVGLPHFSNNLLKPLNEPLRQRIIANYNYSGLSKDEAVEYIFSRIETAGGARTIIDEAALNSVVGACHGNPRIINTMMTNALILATQMEKSTIDTDTILAANNAMALG
;
A
#
# COMPACT_ATOMS: atom_id res chain seq x y z
N MET A 1 -1.76 27.69 -4.49
CA MET A 1 -3.10 27.67 -3.90
C MET A 1 -3.14 28.71 -2.79
N SER A 2 -4.16 29.57 -2.74
CA SER A 2 -4.37 30.44 -1.58
C SER A 2 -4.97 29.57 -0.44
N ASN A 3 -4.11 28.89 0.33
CA ASN A 3 -4.55 28.07 1.48
C ASN A 3 -5.32 28.89 2.52
N ASN A 4 -5.23 30.23 2.47
CA ASN A 4 -5.87 31.13 3.43
C ASN A 4 -7.38 31.30 3.24
N TYR A 5 -7.96 30.89 2.09
CA TYR A 5 -9.39 31.15 1.83
C TYR A 5 -10.32 30.41 2.80
N TYR A 6 -9.97 29.16 3.17
CA TYR A 6 -10.72 28.33 4.12
C TYR A 6 -10.00 28.18 5.47
N ASN A 7 -9.05 29.05 5.81
CA ASN A 7 -8.18 28.93 6.99
C ASN A 7 -7.37 27.63 7.03
N LEU A 8 -7.07 27.04 5.86
CA LEU A 8 -6.30 25.82 5.76
C LEU A 8 -4.81 26.12 5.84
N THR A 9 -4.07 25.39 6.66
CA THR A 9 -2.61 25.50 6.78
C THR A 9 -1.87 24.89 5.59
N HIS A 10 -2.47 23.88 4.97
CA HIS A 10 -1.96 23.14 3.81
C HIS A 10 -3.11 22.50 3.03
N ASN A 11 -2.81 21.88 1.87
CA ASN A 11 -3.83 21.11 1.16
C ASN A 11 -4.22 19.87 1.98
N PRO A 12 -5.48 19.74 2.46
CA PRO A 12 -5.91 18.62 3.26
C PRO A 12 -5.75 17.26 2.57
N PHE A 13 -5.83 17.25 1.25
CA PHE A 13 -5.89 16.05 0.42
C PHE A 13 -4.55 15.73 -0.29
N ASP A 14 -3.44 16.29 0.20
CA ASP A 14 -2.11 15.93 -0.29
C ASP A 14 -1.74 14.47 0.02
N LYS A 15 -0.84 13.91 -0.79
CA LYS A 15 -0.33 12.54 -0.64
C LYS A 15 0.60 12.37 0.56
N SER A 16 1.25 13.44 0.99
CA SER A 16 2.32 13.45 2.00
C SER A 16 1.79 13.48 3.44
N VAL A 17 0.79 12.63 3.75
CA VAL A 17 0.25 12.52 5.10
C VAL A 17 1.25 11.81 6.02
N PRO A 18 1.64 12.42 7.16
CA PRO A 18 2.36 11.71 8.20
C PRO A 18 1.56 10.53 8.75
N VAL A 19 2.24 9.45 9.13
CA VAL A 19 1.56 8.25 9.67
C VAL A 19 0.77 8.58 10.96
N LYS A 20 1.27 9.49 11.78
CA LYS A 20 0.57 9.96 12.99
C LYS A 20 -0.80 10.60 12.72
N ASP A 21 -0.99 11.18 11.52
CA ASP A 21 -2.22 11.85 11.08
C ASP A 21 -3.06 10.95 10.15
N ALA A 22 -2.75 9.65 10.15
CA ALA A 22 -3.43 8.67 9.33
C ALA A 22 -4.87 8.44 9.77
N PHE A 23 -5.81 8.49 8.84
CA PHE A 23 -7.16 7.99 9.09
C PHE A 23 -7.15 6.45 9.07
N LEU A 24 -7.48 5.85 10.20
CA LEU A 24 -7.43 4.40 10.40
C LEU A 24 -8.83 3.78 10.24
N SER A 25 -9.22 3.47 9.01
CA SER A 25 -10.45 2.70 8.73
C SER A 25 -10.38 1.29 9.32
N ALA A 26 -11.53 0.63 9.46
CA ALA A 26 -11.59 -0.75 9.92
C ALA A 26 -10.79 -1.69 9.02
N ASP A 27 -10.93 -1.51 7.71
CA ASP A 27 -10.23 -2.28 6.68
C ASP A 27 -8.70 -2.04 6.73
N HIS A 28 -8.29 -0.78 6.97
CA HIS A 28 -6.87 -0.45 7.19
C HIS A 28 -6.28 -1.18 8.40
N LYS A 29 -6.99 -1.16 9.54
CA LYS A 29 -6.56 -1.87 10.75
C LYS A 29 -6.42 -3.36 10.50
N SER A 30 -7.42 -3.98 9.87
CA SER A 30 -7.41 -5.41 9.54
C SER A 30 -6.24 -5.80 8.62
N MET A 31 -5.90 -4.97 7.64
CA MET A 31 -4.72 -5.20 6.79
C MET A 31 -3.42 -5.13 7.60
N VAL A 32 -3.29 -4.14 8.48
CA VAL A 32 -2.10 -3.99 9.34
C VAL A 32 -2.00 -5.15 10.33
N ASP A 33 -3.12 -5.62 10.90
CA ASP A 33 -3.15 -6.79 11.79
C ASP A 33 -2.72 -8.06 11.05
N CYS A 34 -3.16 -8.25 9.81
CA CYS A 34 -2.75 -9.36 8.97
C CYS A 34 -1.24 -9.30 8.63
N LEU A 35 -0.68 -8.10 8.39
CA LEU A 35 0.76 -7.89 8.23
C LEU A 35 1.54 -8.18 9.52
N ASN A 36 1.01 -7.82 10.69
CA ASN A 36 1.60 -8.15 11.98
C ASN A 36 1.63 -9.67 12.21
N PHE A 37 0.53 -10.36 11.93
CA PHE A 37 0.49 -11.82 11.97
C PHE A 37 1.56 -12.45 11.07
N LEU A 38 1.68 -11.99 9.83
CA LEU A 38 2.69 -12.46 8.89
C LEU A 38 4.13 -12.21 9.40
N LYS A 39 4.37 -11.04 9.98
CA LYS A 39 5.67 -10.65 10.58
C LYS A 39 6.10 -11.63 11.68
N ASP A 40 5.15 -12.07 12.51
CA ASP A 40 5.45 -12.89 13.69
C ASP A 40 5.68 -14.36 13.32
N ILE A 41 4.93 -14.88 12.35
CA ILE A 41 5.03 -16.29 11.94
C ILE A 41 6.09 -16.49 10.84
N GLY A 42 6.28 -15.52 9.97
CA GLY A 42 7.04 -15.69 8.72
C GLY A 42 6.19 -16.37 7.64
N GLY A 43 6.75 -16.60 6.46
CA GLY A 43 6.03 -17.19 5.34
C GLY A 43 5.56 -16.15 4.32
N ILE A 44 4.55 -16.48 3.52
CA ILE A 44 4.03 -15.61 2.44
C ILE A 44 2.64 -15.11 2.79
N GLY A 45 2.45 -13.79 2.68
CA GLY A 45 1.15 -13.13 2.72
C GLY A 45 0.82 -12.49 1.38
N VAL A 46 -0.44 -12.53 0.99
CA VAL A 46 -0.96 -11.86 -0.22
C VAL A 46 -1.95 -10.79 0.19
N PHE A 47 -1.73 -9.58 -0.29
CA PHE A 47 -2.54 -8.40 0.03
C PHE A 47 -2.97 -7.75 -1.28
N THR A 48 -4.23 -7.85 -1.60
CA THR A 48 -4.77 -7.27 -2.83
C THR A 48 -5.77 -6.17 -2.55
N ALA A 49 -5.76 -5.15 -3.41
CA ALA A 49 -6.68 -4.04 -3.31
C ALA A 49 -6.78 -3.27 -4.64
N PRO A 50 -7.89 -2.59 -4.91
CA PRO A 50 -8.02 -1.68 -6.05
C PRO A 50 -6.93 -0.60 -6.06
N SER A 51 -6.65 -0.04 -7.24
CA SER A 51 -5.73 1.08 -7.34
C SER A 51 -6.25 2.29 -6.55
N GLY A 52 -5.39 2.95 -5.78
CA GLY A 52 -5.77 4.13 -5.02
C GLY A 52 -6.46 3.86 -3.68
N SER A 53 -6.72 2.62 -3.29
CA SER A 53 -7.37 2.26 -2.03
C SER A 53 -6.52 2.50 -0.77
N GLY A 54 -5.20 2.67 -0.90
CA GLY A 54 -4.31 2.95 0.24
C GLY A 54 -3.35 1.83 0.62
N LYS A 55 -3.18 0.77 -0.21
CA LYS A 55 -2.25 -0.35 0.03
C LYS A 55 -0.87 0.07 0.51
N THR A 56 -0.20 0.89 -0.30
CA THR A 56 1.17 1.35 -0.02
C THR A 56 1.23 2.22 1.24
N PHE A 57 0.16 2.97 1.52
CA PHE A 57 0.04 3.73 2.75
C PHE A 57 -0.08 2.80 3.97
N ALA A 58 -0.87 1.73 3.89
CA ALA A 58 -0.96 0.72 4.93
C ALA A 58 0.38 0.03 5.22
N LEU A 59 1.19 -0.27 4.18
CA LEU A 59 2.55 -0.77 4.35
C LEU A 59 3.44 0.23 5.10
N ARG A 60 3.30 1.53 4.84
CA ARG A 60 4.03 2.58 5.55
C ARG A 60 3.61 2.65 7.03
N CYS A 61 2.31 2.61 7.31
CA CYS A 61 1.78 2.57 8.67
C CYS A 61 2.20 1.31 9.44
N PHE A 62 2.30 0.17 8.77
CA PHE A 62 2.85 -1.06 9.35
C PHE A 62 4.33 -0.94 9.67
N LYS A 63 5.13 -0.35 8.76
CA LYS A 63 6.59 -0.27 8.91
C LYS A 63 7.02 0.68 10.02
N GLU A 64 6.37 1.84 10.16
CA GLU A 64 6.86 2.94 11.01
C GLU A 64 6.96 2.59 12.50
N PRO A 65 5.99 1.87 13.13
CA PRO A 65 6.07 1.48 14.54
C PRO A 65 6.95 0.27 14.82
N LEU A 66 7.54 -0.38 13.80
CA LEU A 66 8.37 -1.58 14.01
C LEU A 66 9.63 -1.25 14.80
N ASN A 67 9.93 -2.08 15.81
CA ASN A 67 11.19 -1.98 16.53
C ASN A 67 12.37 -2.38 15.62
N PRO A 68 13.30 -1.44 15.29
CA PRO A 68 14.38 -1.70 14.34
C PRO A 68 15.42 -2.71 14.86
N ASN A 69 15.44 -2.99 16.17
CA ASN A 69 16.32 -4.00 16.76
C ASN A 69 15.80 -5.43 16.52
N LEU A 70 14.50 -5.60 16.28
CA LEU A 70 13.86 -6.91 16.09
C LEU A 70 13.45 -7.14 14.63
N TYR A 71 13.09 -6.09 13.90
CA TYR A 71 12.52 -6.18 12.57
C TYR A 71 13.23 -5.26 11.57
N GLU A 72 13.39 -5.75 10.37
CA GLU A 72 13.93 -4.99 9.25
C GLU A 72 12.95 -5.07 8.07
N CYS A 73 12.17 -4.01 7.86
CA CYS A 73 11.19 -3.97 6.78
C CYS A 73 11.81 -3.37 5.51
N LYS A 74 11.86 -4.16 4.46
CA LYS A 74 12.35 -3.81 3.12
C LYS A 74 11.17 -3.67 2.16
N TYR A 75 11.18 -2.61 1.35
CA TYR A 75 10.15 -2.34 0.36
C TYR A 75 10.74 -2.36 -1.04
N ILE A 76 10.11 -3.08 -1.93
CA ILE A 76 10.46 -3.15 -3.36
C ILE A 76 9.19 -2.85 -4.15
N CYS A 77 9.20 -1.76 -4.90
CA CYS A 77 8.18 -1.46 -5.90
C CYS A 77 8.61 -2.10 -7.23
N LEU A 78 7.81 -3.07 -7.67
CA LEU A 78 8.14 -3.83 -8.87
C LEU A 78 7.56 -3.18 -10.12
N SER A 79 8.32 -3.25 -11.19
CA SER A 79 7.85 -3.02 -12.55
C SER A 79 7.95 -4.33 -13.35
N THR A 80 7.71 -4.26 -14.66
CA THR A 80 7.95 -5.40 -15.56
C THR A 80 9.45 -5.65 -15.66
N VAL A 81 9.95 -6.63 -14.90
CA VAL A 81 11.39 -6.93 -14.83
C VAL A 81 11.69 -8.36 -15.27
N SER A 82 12.87 -8.57 -15.83
CA SER A 82 13.41 -9.90 -16.04
C SER A 82 13.77 -10.57 -14.71
N VAL A 83 13.90 -11.90 -14.71
CA VAL A 83 14.34 -12.64 -13.52
C VAL A 83 15.69 -12.12 -12.99
N MET A 84 16.63 -11.82 -13.86
CA MET A 84 17.94 -11.28 -13.45
C MET A 84 17.84 -9.92 -12.80
N GLU A 85 16.98 -9.05 -13.35
CA GLU A 85 16.77 -7.72 -12.79
C GLU A 85 16.05 -7.79 -11.43
N PHE A 86 15.10 -8.69 -11.28
CA PHE A 86 14.47 -8.98 -9.99
C PHE A 86 15.50 -9.34 -8.92
N TYR A 87 16.42 -10.27 -9.22
CA TYR A 87 17.47 -10.66 -8.27
C TYR A 87 18.43 -9.53 -7.93
N ARG A 88 18.78 -8.68 -8.89
CA ARG A 88 19.61 -7.49 -8.65
C ARG A 88 18.91 -6.50 -7.71
N GLN A 89 17.64 -6.22 -7.93
CA GLN A 89 16.87 -5.35 -7.05
C GLN A 89 16.74 -5.96 -5.64
N PHE A 90 16.53 -7.27 -5.57
CA PHE A 90 16.42 -7.97 -4.29
C PHE A 90 17.76 -7.93 -3.52
N CYS A 91 18.89 -8.18 -4.15
CA CYS A 91 20.20 -8.02 -3.56
C CYS A 91 20.45 -6.58 -3.09
N ALA A 92 20.16 -5.59 -3.94
CA ALA A 92 20.37 -4.17 -3.63
C ALA A 92 19.61 -3.76 -2.37
N VAL A 93 18.34 -4.16 -2.22
CA VAL A 93 17.50 -3.84 -1.04
C VAL A 93 18.02 -4.51 0.22
N LEU A 94 18.62 -5.69 0.12
CA LEU A 94 19.28 -6.38 1.23
C LEU A 94 20.69 -5.87 1.53
N GLY A 95 21.24 -4.98 0.69
CA GLY A 95 22.63 -4.48 0.83
C GLY A 95 23.67 -5.52 0.45
N LEU A 96 23.35 -6.42 -0.47
CA LEU A 96 24.23 -7.47 -0.97
C LEU A 96 24.82 -7.09 -2.33
N ASP A 97 26.05 -7.51 -2.57
CA ASP A 97 26.63 -7.43 -3.90
C ASP A 97 25.90 -8.38 -4.87
N PHE A 98 25.59 -7.87 -6.05
CA PHE A 98 24.94 -8.68 -7.07
C PHE A 98 25.95 -9.21 -8.08
N GLY A 99 26.02 -10.52 -8.17
CA GLY A 99 26.86 -11.21 -9.15
C GLY A 99 26.26 -11.23 -10.55
N SER A 100 27.03 -11.73 -11.51
CA SER A 100 26.60 -11.93 -12.90
C SER A 100 25.63 -13.10 -13.08
N ARG A 101 25.54 -14.02 -12.11
CA ARG A 101 24.78 -15.27 -12.20
C ARG A 101 23.62 -15.29 -11.19
N LYS A 102 22.43 -15.71 -11.65
CA LYS A 102 21.26 -15.93 -10.80
C LYS A 102 21.57 -16.84 -9.59
N SER A 103 22.29 -17.96 -9.82
CA SER A 103 22.60 -18.92 -8.77
C SER A 103 23.44 -18.33 -7.63
N THR A 104 24.35 -17.42 -7.94
CA THR A 104 25.15 -16.72 -6.92
C THR A 104 24.28 -15.79 -6.09
N MET A 105 23.45 -14.97 -6.73
CA MET A 105 22.52 -14.06 -6.04
C MET A 105 21.51 -14.82 -5.19
N PHE A 106 20.93 -15.91 -5.72
CA PHE A 106 20.01 -16.77 -4.98
C PHE A 106 20.64 -17.26 -3.66
N ARG A 107 21.86 -17.82 -3.75
CA ARG A 107 22.58 -18.31 -2.57
C ARG A 107 22.89 -17.19 -1.58
N SER A 108 23.42 -16.07 -2.04
CA SER A 108 23.73 -14.91 -1.17
C SER A 108 22.51 -14.38 -0.45
N ILE A 109 21.34 -14.31 -1.12
CA ILE A 109 20.09 -13.91 -0.52
C ILE A 109 19.68 -14.91 0.58
N GLN A 110 19.68 -16.22 0.29
CA GLN A 110 19.29 -17.22 1.28
C GLN A 110 20.24 -17.23 2.49
N GLU A 111 21.56 -17.20 2.27
CA GLU A 111 22.55 -17.15 3.34
C GLU A 111 22.38 -15.91 4.22
N HIS A 112 22.13 -14.74 3.61
CA HIS A 112 21.91 -13.49 4.34
C HIS A 112 20.62 -13.53 5.18
N LEU A 113 19.50 -13.96 4.60
CA LEU A 113 18.22 -14.05 5.32
C LEU A 113 18.32 -15.04 6.51
N TYR A 114 18.96 -16.18 6.29
CA TYR A 114 19.20 -17.16 7.34
C TYR A 114 20.11 -16.61 8.45
N TYR A 115 21.22 -15.96 8.08
CA TYR A 115 22.15 -15.34 9.01
C TYR A 115 21.48 -14.28 9.90
N VAL A 116 20.70 -13.37 9.28
CA VAL A 116 20.00 -12.31 10.04
C VAL A 116 19.01 -12.92 11.02
N LYS A 117 18.27 -13.95 10.62
CA LYS A 117 17.28 -14.59 11.50
C LYS A 117 17.94 -15.37 12.64
N LYS A 118 18.98 -16.16 12.34
CA LYS A 118 19.63 -17.06 13.31
C LYS A 118 20.60 -16.33 14.23
N GLU A 119 21.53 -15.58 13.64
CA GLU A 119 22.64 -14.98 14.38
C GLU A 119 22.28 -13.60 14.95
N LYS A 120 21.61 -12.75 14.15
CA LYS A 120 21.19 -11.44 14.62
C LYS A 120 19.87 -11.44 15.35
N ARG A 121 19.13 -12.55 15.36
CA ARG A 121 17.79 -12.70 15.96
C ARG A 121 16.80 -11.61 15.51
N ARG A 122 16.96 -11.16 14.27
CA ARG A 122 16.09 -10.17 13.62
C ARG A 122 15.28 -10.84 12.54
N THR A 123 14.05 -10.37 12.33
CA THR A 123 13.20 -10.84 11.23
C THR A 123 13.22 -9.81 10.10
N ILE A 124 13.60 -10.23 8.91
CA ILE A 124 13.45 -9.43 7.70
C ILE A 124 12.02 -9.61 7.18
N ILE A 125 11.36 -8.49 6.89
CA ILE A 125 10.04 -8.45 6.26
C ILE A 125 10.23 -7.79 4.89
N ILE A 126 9.90 -8.52 3.84
CA ILE A 126 10.02 -8.02 2.46
C ILE A 126 8.63 -7.74 1.93
N CYS A 127 8.37 -6.48 1.60
CA CYS A 127 7.13 -6.05 0.97
C CYS A 127 7.39 -5.81 -0.52
N LEU A 128 6.86 -6.70 -1.37
CA LEU A 128 6.86 -6.53 -2.81
C LEU A 128 5.55 -5.86 -3.22
N ASP A 129 5.62 -4.64 -3.75
CA ASP A 129 4.44 -3.93 -4.25
C ASP A 129 4.33 -4.05 -5.78
N GLU A 130 3.14 -3.87 -6.32
CA GLU A 130 2.79 -4.01 -7.73
C GLU A 130 3.02 -5.44 -8.28
N CYS A 131 2.76 -6.46 -7.44
CA CYS A 131 3.01 -7.87 -7.77
C CYS A 131 2.25 -8.41 -8.99
N GLN A 132 1.21 -7.70 -9.49
CA GLN A 132 0.54 -8.08 -10.73
C GLN A 132 1.46 -8.04 -11.97
N TYR A 133 2.61 -7.38 -11.88
CA TYR A 133 3.62 -7.34 -12.96
C TYR A 133 4.64 -8.47 -12.88
N LEU A 134 4.59 -9.32 -11.83
CA LEU A 134 5.51 -10.44 -11.69
C LEU A 134 5.24 -11.52 -12.74
N SER A 135 6.30 -11.95 -13.42
CA SER A 135 6.26 -13.11 -14.30
C SER A 135 6.13 -14.40 -13.48
N HIS A 136 5.59 -15.44 -14.10
CA HIS A 136 5.53 -16.77 -13.48
C HIS A 136 6.92 -17.26 -13.02
N SER A 137 7.97 -17.01 -13.80
CA SER A 137 9.35 -17.41 -13.44
C SER A 137 9.81 -16.77 -12.13
N VAL A 138 9.46 -15.50 -11.87
CA VAL A 138 9.79 -14.83 -10.60
C VAL A 138 8.96 -15.41 -9.45
N LEU A 139 7.67 -15.72 -9.68
CA LEU A 139 6.84 -16.37 -8.67
C LEU A 139 7.37 -17.77 -8.26
N CYS A 140 7.83 -18.56 -9.23
CA CYS A 140 8.51 -19.81 -8.95
C CYS A 140 9.78 -19.62 -8.10
N ASP A 141 10.59 -18.62 -8.46
CA ASP A 141 11.81 -18.32 -7.73
C ASP A 141 11.53 -17.85 -6.29
N LEU A 142 10.50 -17.05 -6.08
CA LEU A 142 10.06 -16.68 -4.73
C LEU A 142 9.67 -17.91 -3.89
N SER A 143 8.96 -18.87 -4.49
CA SER A 143 8.66 -20.14 -3.81
C SER A 143 9.93 -20.90 -3.39
N MET A 144 10.97 -20.92 -4.25
CA MET A 144 12.25 -21.56 -3.94
C MET A 144 13.06 -20.80 -2.88
N LEU A 145 13.02 -19.47 -2.91
CA LEU A 145 13.68 -18.63 -1.91
C LEU A 145 13.13 -18.83 -0.49
N MET A 146 11.87 -19.25 -0.36
CA MET A 146 11.25 -19.57 0.93
C MET A 146 11.65 -20.93 1.50
N ASN A 147 12.33 -21.78 0.72
CA ASN A 147 12.69 -23.12 1.15
C ASN A 147 13.98 -23.13 1.97
N PHE A 148 13.83 -23.22 3.28
CA PHE A 148 14.94 -23.34 4.23
C PHE A 148 14.81 -24.65 5.01
N ASN A 149 15.94 -25.32 5.26
CA ASN A 149 15.99 -26.53 6.07
C ASN A 149 14.93 -27.59 5.66
N TYR A 150 14.92 -27.96 4.39
CA TYR A 150 13.92 -28.90 3.84
C TYR A 150 12.47 -28.45 4.07
N ASP A 151 12.22 -27.12 3.89
CA ASP A 151 10.90 -26.48 4.06
C ASP A 151 10.34 -26.50 5.49
N SER A 152 11.20 -26.66 6.49
CA SER A 152 10.79 -26.71 7.89
C SER A 152 11.02 -25.40 8.67
N TYR A 153 11.50 -24.34 8.01
CA TYR A 153 11.89 -23.11 8.66
C TYR A 153 11.59 -21.86 7.81
N SER A 154 10.95 -20.89 8.43
CA SER A 154 10.69 -19.57 7.82
C SER A 154 11.76 -18.56 8.24
N ALA A 155 12.69 -18.25 7.34
CA ALA A 155 13.77 -17.29 7.64
C ALA A 155 13.32 -15.83 7.58
N PHE A 156 12.25 -15.52 6.86
CA PHE A 156 11.74 -14.16 6.67
C PHE A 156 10.22 -14.16 6.39
N ALA A 157 9.64 -12.97 6.40
CA ALA A 157 8.25 -12.74 5.98
C ALA A 157 8.22 -12.07 4.62
N LEU A 158 7.34 -12.52 3.73
CA LEU A 158 7.17 -11.98 2.38
C LEU A 158 5.73 -11.52 2.18
N ALA A 159 5.51 -10.22 2.08
CA ALA A 159 4.23 -9.63 1.73
C ALA A 159 4.18 -9.33 0.23
N LEU A 160 3.31 -10.02 -0.50
CA LEU A 160 3.01 -9.79 -1.91
C LEU A 160 1.81 -8.87 -2.02
N VAL A 161 2.03 -7.65 -2.49
CA VAL A 161 1.00 -6.62 -2.55
C VAL A 161 0.70 -6.29 -4.01
N GLY A 162 -0.57 -6.23 -4.39
CA GLY A 162 -0.94 -5.99 -5.78
C GLY A 162 -2.41 -5.65 -6.01
N LEU A 163 -2.79 -5.60 -7.28
CA LEU A 163 -4.17 -5.41 -7.71
C LEU A 163 -4.97 -6.72 -7.59
N PRO A 164 -6.32 -6.69 -7.53
CA PRO A 164 -7.14 -7.88 -7.32
C PRO A 164 -6.90 -9.00 -8.35
N HIS A 165 -6.58 -8.65 -9.61
CA HIS A 165 -6.30 -9.66 -10.64
C HIS A 165 -4.98 -10.44 -10.40
N PHE A 166 -4.12 -9.98 -9.48
CA PHE A 166 -2.96 -10.77 -9.04
C PHE A 166 -3.39 -12.08 -8.38
N SER A 167 -4.48 -12.06 -7.60
CA SER A 167 -5.05 -13.28 -7.02
C SER A 167 -5.44 -14.30 -8.11
N ASN A 168 -5.99 -13.85 -9.24
CA ASN A 168 -6.32 -14.72 -10.36
C ASN A 168 -5.06 -15.35 -10.98
N ASN A 169 -3.94 -14.63 -11.01
CA ASN A 169 -2.67 -15.19 -11.46
C ASN A 169 -2.17 -16.29 -10.50
N LEU A 170 -2.32 -16.11 -9.20
CA LEU A 170 -1.93 -17.11 -8.20
C LEU A 170 -2.78 -18.39 -8.28
N LEU A 171 -4.03 -18.31 -8.75
CA LEU A 171 -4.91 -19.47 -8.92
C LEU A 171 -4.51 -20.39 -10.08
N LYS A 172 -3.66 -19.93 -10.99
CA LYS A 172 -3.19 -20.77 -12.11
C LYS A 172 -2.43 -21.99 -11.58
N PRO A 173 -2.61 -23.19 -12.16
CA PRO A 173 -1.94 -24.43 -11.71
C PRO A 173 -0.41 -24.30 -11.60
N LEU A 174 0.20 -23.54 -12.49
CA LEU A 174 1.64 -23.29 -12.49
C LEU A 174 2.15 -22.60 -11.22
N ASN A 175 1.32 -21.88 -10.50
CA ASN A 175 1.66 -21.15 -9.27
C ASN A 175 1.25 -21.90 -7.99
N GLU A 176 0.80 -23.16 -8.11
CA GLU A 176 0.40 -23.96 -6.97
C GLU A 176 1.48 -24.08 -5.89
N PRO A 177 2.77 -24.29 -6.19
CA PRO A 177 3.81 -24.38 -5.16
C PRO A 177 3.95 -23.09 -4.33
N LEU A 178 3.77 -21.92 -4.94
CA LEU A 178 3.76 -20.66 -4.22
C LEU A 178 2.48 -20.52 -3.40
N ARG A 179 1.33 -20.87 -3.99
CA ARG A 179 0.02 -20.74 -3.33
C ARG A 179 -0.09 -21.58 -2.06
N GLN A 180 0.47 -22.79 -2.05
CA GLN A 180 0.49 -23.65 -0.86
C GLN A 180 1.31 -23.09 0.30
N ARG A 181 2.20 -22.11 0.04
CA ARG A 181 3.02 -21.43 1.06
C ARG A 181 2.39 -20.14 1.58
N ILE A 182 1.24 -19.73 1.02
CA ILE A 182 0.53 -18.52 1.45
C ILE A 182 -0.20 -18.84 2.75
N ILE A 183 0.19 -18.16 3.82
CA ILE A 183 -0.39 -18.31 5.17
C ILE A 183 -1.35 -17.18 5.53
N ALA A 184 -1.30 -16.06 4.80
CA ALA A 184 -2.15 -14.91 5.00
C ALA A 184 -2.66 -14.41 3.65
N ASN A 185 -3.96 -14.15 3.54
CA ASN A 185 -4.56 -13.57 2.35
C ASN A 185 -5.56 -12.51 2.77
N TYR A 186 -5.35 -11.29 2.31
CA TYR A 186 -6.20 -10.16 2.66
C TYR A 186 -6.62 -9.37 1.43
N ASN A 187 -7.91 -9.13 1.30
CA ASN A 187 -8.51 -8.33 0.22
C ASN A 187 -8.97 -6.99 0.82
N TYR A 188 -8.21 -5.96 0.57
CA TYR A 188 -8.48 -4.61 1.04
C TYR A 188 -9.51 -3.95 0.11
N SER A 189 -10.65 -3.53 0.66
CA SER A 189 -11.78 -2.98 -0.11
C SER A 189 -11.75 -1.45 -0.21
N GLY A 190 -11.16 -0.78 0.76
CA GLY A 190 -11.17 0.68 0.89
C GLY A 190 -12.13 1.17 1.99
N LEU A 191 -12.61 2.41 1.86
CA LEU A 191 -13.47 3.04 2.86
C LEU A 191 -14.94 2.65 2.66
N SER A 192 -15.66 2.36 3.73
CA SER A 192 -17.13 2.36 3.73
C SER A 192 -17.66 3.78 3.48
N LYS A 193 -18.97 3.93 3.24
CA LYS A 193 -19.57 5.25 3.03
C LYS A 193 -19.39 6.16 4.25
N ASP A 194 -19.63 5.65 5.44
CA ASP A 194 -19.51 6.40 6.69
C ASP A 194 -18.04 6.76 6.96
N GLU A 195 -17.13 5.82 6.72
CA GLU A 195 -15.69 6.08 6.84
C GLU A 195 -15.19 7.09 5.80
N ALA A 196 -15.75 7.13 4.60
CA ALA A 196 -15.41 8.13 3.59
C ALA A 196 -15.81 9.54 4.02
N VAL A 197 -16.97 9.69 4.66
CA VAL A 197 -17.42 10.95 5.28
C VAL A 197 -16.42 11.40 6.35
N GLU A 198 -16.15 10.52 7.32
CA GLU A 198 -15.21 10.83 8.41
C GLU A 198 -13.78 11.03 7.92
N TYR A 199 -13.36 10.34 6.88
CA TYR A 199 -12.08 10.56 6.22
C TYR A 199 -11.96 11.99 5.68
N ILE A 200 -12.97 12.47 4.96
CA ILE A 200 -12.99 13.83 4.40
C ILE A 200 -12.90 14.86 5.54
N PHE A 201 -13.71 14.71 6.57
CA PHE A 201 -13.70 15.62 7.71
C PHE A 201 -12.38 15.58 8.49
N SER A 202 -11.87 14.41 8.78
CA SER A 202 -10.57 14.23 9.45
C SER A 202 -9.45 14.94 8.69
N ARG A 203 -9.45 14.87 7.36
CA ARG A 203 -8.45 15.55 6.51
C ARG A 203 -8.59 17.07 6.57
N ILE A 204 -9.80 17.60 6.52
CA ILE A 204 -10.09 19.03 6.63
C ILE A 204 -9.66 19.55 8.02
N GLU A 205 -10.04 18.87 9.09
CA GLU A 205 -9.73 19.24 10.47
C GLU A 205 -8.22 19.20 10.74
N THR A 206 -7.50 18.19 10.24
CA THR A 206 -6.04 18.09 10.36
C THR A 206 -5.33 19.27 9.69
N ALA A 207 -5.91 19.84 8.64
CA ALA A 207 -5.40 21.03 7.97
C ALA A 207 -5.87 22.36 8.62
N GLY A 208 -6.61 22.31 9.72
CA GLY A 208 -7.12 23.48 10.45
C GLY A 208 -8.46 24.03 9.94
N GLY A 209 -9.10 23.34 8.99
CA GLY A 209 -10.39 23.75 8.44
C GLY A 209 -11.57 23.29 9.30
N ALA A 210 -12.75 23.90 9.08
CA ALA A 210 -13.99 23.54 9.71
C ALA A 210 -14.80 22.56 8.83
N ARG A 211 -15.61 21.69 9.43
CA ARG A 211 -16.52 20.77 8.70
C ARG A 211 -17.51 21.51 7.81
N THR A 212 -17.80 22.77 8.10
CA THR A 212 -18.72 23.63 7.34
C THR A 212 -18.18 24.08 5.98
N ILE A 213 -16.95 23.74 5.63
CA ILE A 213 -16.34 24.03 4.30
C ILE A 213 -17.10 23.34 3.17
N ILE A 214 -17.73 22.21 3.43
CA ILE A 214 -18.50 21.43 2.45
C ILE A 214 -19.93 21.23 2.96
N ASP A 215 -20.92 21.39 2.10
CA ASP A 215 -22.29 21.10 2.45
C ASP A 215 -22.59 19.58 2.39
N GLU A 216 -23.68 19.16 3.05
CA GLU A 216 -24.05 17.75 3.18
C GLU A 216 -24.37 17.10 1.82
N ALA A 217 -25.00 17.84 0.90
CA ALA A 217 -25.36 17.34 -0.42
C ALA A 217 -24.10 17.12 -1.29
N ALA A 218 -23.15 18.06 -1.22
CA ALA A 218 -21.85 17.94 -1.87
C ALA A 218 -21.04 16.77 -1.31
N LEU A 219 -21.00 16.62 0.02
CA LEU A 219 -20.32 15.52 0.71
C LEU A 219 -20.87 14.15 0.25
N ASN A 220 -22.21 14.01 0.23
CA ASN A 220 -22.86 12.78 -0.25
C ASN A 220 -22.54 12.51 -1.73
N SER A 221 -22.44 13.54 -2.56
CA SER A 221 -22.05 13.43 -3.98
C SER A 221 -20.61 12.91 -4.14
N VAL A 222 -19.67 13.42 -3.34
CA VAL A 222 -18.28 12.92 -3.30
C VAL A 222 -18.25 11.45 -2.92
N VAL A 223 -18.90 11.07 -1.81
CA VAL A 223 -18.93 9.72 -1.28
C VAL A 223 -19.54 8.73 -2.29
N GLY A 224 -20.62 9.16 -2.97
CA GLY A 224 -21.26 8.38 -4.02
C GLY A 224 -20.37 8.13 -5.24
N ALA A 225 -19.66 9.16 -5.69
CA ALA A 225 -18.80 9.09 -6.88
C ALA A 225 -17.48 8.34 -6.66
N CYS A 226 -16.94 8.39 -5.44
CA CYS A 226 -15.60 7.86 -5.15
C CYS A 226 -15.57 6.37 -4.78
N HIS A 227 -16.71 5.74 -4.50
CA HIS A 227 -16.83 4.32 -4.16
C HIS A 227 -15.81 3.85 -3.09
N GLY A 228 -15.57 4.68 -2.08
CA GLY A 228 -14.63 4.37 -1.00
C GLY A 228 -13.14 4.42 -1.38
N ASN A 229 -12.79 4.99 -2.53
CA ASN A 229 -11.41 5.11 -2.99
C ASN A 229 -10.75 6.42 -2.52
N PRO A 230 -9.78 6.38 -1.57
CA PRO A 230 -9.15 7.59 -1.03
C PRO A 230 -8.45 8.44 -2.09
N ARG A 231 -7.87 7.84 -3.14
CA ARG A 231 -7.20 8.60 -4.20
C ARG A 231 -8.19 9.43 -4.98
N ILE A 232 -9.36 8.88 -5.31
CA ILE A 232 -10.42 9.58 -6.03
C ILE A 232 -10.97 10.70 -5.15
N ILE A 233 -11.24 10.42 -3.86
CA ILE A 233 -11.66 11.43 -2.88
C ILE A 233 -10.67 12.59 -2.85
N ASN A 234 -9.38 12.29 -2.68
CA ASN A 234 -8.33 13.30 -2.59
C ASN A 234 -8.23 14.17 -3.84
N THR A 235 -8.31 13.57 -5.01
CA THR A 235 -8.25 14.32 -6.28
C THR A 235 -9.49 15.19 -6.45
N MET A 236 -10.68 14.64 -6.21
CA MET A 236 -11.95 15.37 -6.34
C MET A 236 -12.01 16.54 -5.36
N MET A 237 -11.70 16.31 -4.09
CA MET A 237 -11.71 17.35 -3.06
C MET A 237 -10.64 18.43 -3.28
N THR A 238 -9.45 18.06 -3.78
CA THR A 238 -8.43 19.04 -4.16
C THR A 238 -8.93 19.95 -5.26
N ASN A 239 -9.52 19.39 -6.33
CA ASN A 239 -10.08 20.14 -7.43
C ASN A 239 -11.26 21.04 -6.98
N ALA A 240 -12.14 20.50 -6.13
CA ALA A 240 -13.26 21.24 -5.58
C ALA A 240 -12.81 22.44 -4.73
N LEU A 241 -11.79 22.29 -3.90
CA LEU A 241 -11.19 23.39 -3.12
C LEU A 241 -10.61 24.48 -4.03
N ILE A 242 -9.93 24.09 -5.14
CA ILE A 242 -9.38 25.05 -6.10
C ILE A 242 -10.51 25.83 -6.78
N LEU A 243 -11.50 25.13 -7.30
CA LEU A 243 -12.63 25.75 -8.02
C LEU A 243 -13.45 26.65 -7.10
N ALA A 244 -13.79 26.18 -5.88
CA ALA A 244 -14.53 26.97 -4.91
C ALA A 244 -13.78 28.25 -4.53
N THR A 245 -12.45 28.19 -4.35
CA THR A 245 -11.61 29.37 -4.10
C THR A 245 -11.62 30.34 -5.29
N GLN A 246 -11.55 29.84 -6.53
CA GLN A 246 -11.61 30.67 -7.74
C GLN A 246 -12.97 31.36 -7.92
N MET A 247 -14.04 30.70 -7.47
CA MET A 247 -15.42 31.20 -7.52
C MET A 247 -15.80 32.03 -6.30
N GLU A 248 -14.87 32.26 -5.37
CA GLU A 248 -15.06 32.98 -4.10
C GLU A 248 -16.23 32.41 -3.26
N LYS A 249 -16.49 31.10 -3.33
CA LYS A 249 -17.54 30.42 -2.56
C LYS A 249 -17.10 30.18 -1.13
N SER A 250 -17.93 30.54 -0.16
CA SER A 250 -17.68 30.25 1.27
C SER A 250 -17.81 28.78 1.64
N THR A 251 -18.54 27.99 0.82
CA THR A 251 -18.77 26.55 1.00
C THR A 251 -18.68 25.82 -0.33
N ILE A 252 -18.20 24.59 -0.30
CA ILE A 252 -18.20 23.68 -1.45
C ILE A 252 -19.60 23.06 -1.57
N ASP A 253 -20.29 23.40 -2.65
CA ASP A 253 -21.61 22.92 -3.00
C ASP A 253 -21.56 21.80 -4.04
N THR A 254 -22.72 21.21 -4.32
CA THR A 254 -22.86 20.10 -5.29
C THR A 254 -22.40 20.51 -6.70
N ASP A 255 -22.66 21.75 -7.14
CA ASP A 255 -22.26 22.22 -8.48
C ASP A 255 -20.73 22.27 -8.60
N THR A 256 -20.05 22.68 -7.53
CA THR A 256 -18.59 22.68 -7.47
C THR A 256 -18.02 21.26 -7.55
N ILE A 257 -18.65 20.28 -6.87
CA ILE A 257 -18.25 18.87 -6.94
C ILE A 257 -18.47 18.31 -8.35
N LEU A 258 -19.59 18.62 -8.98
CA LEU A 258 -19.86 18.18 -10.36
C LEU A 258 -18.83 18.77 -11.34
N ALA A 259 -18.48 20.04 -11.20
CA ALA A 259 -17.45 20.67 -12.02
C ALA A 259 -16.07 20.02 -11.77
N ALA A 260 -15.71 19.74 -10.51
CA ALA A 260 -14.47 19.04 -10.14
C ALA A 260 -14.40 17.64 -10.73
N ASN A 261 -15.52 16.89 -10.69
CA ASN A 261 -15.62 15.54 -11.25
C ASN A 261 -15.46 15.55 -12.79
N ASN A 262 -16.09 16.51 -13.46
CA ASN A 262 -15.97 16.67 -14.93
C ASN A 262 -14.52 16.99 -15.33
N ALA A 263 -13.80 17.78 -14.54
CA ALA A 263 -12.39 18.06 -14.77
C ALA A 263 -11.49 16.81 -14.61
N MET A 264 -11.94 15.79 -13.87
CA MET A 264 -11.22 14.51 -13.71
C MET A 264 -11.49 13.54 -14.87
N ALA A 265 -12.61 13.68 -15.58
CA ALA A 265 -13.03 12.76 -16.65
C ALA A 265 -12.14 12.82 -17.91
N LEU A 266 -11.10 13.66 -17.92
CA LEU A 266 -10.11 13.77 -18.98
C LEU A 266 -8.83 12.94 -18.75
N GLY A 267 -8.81 12.11 -17.71
CA GLY A 267 -7.68 11.24 -17.36
C GLY A 267 -7.96 9.76 -17.54
#